data_dd4227f25c87bdac71e838001eea8870
#
_entry.id   dd4227f25c87bdac71e838001eea8870
#
_cell.length_a   1.000
_cell.length_b   1.000
_cell.length_c   1.000
_cell.angle_alpha   90.00
_cell.angle_beta   90.00
_cell.angle_gamma   90.00
#
_symmetry.space_group_name_H-M   'P 1'
#
loop_
_entity.id
_entity.type
_entity.pdbx_description
1 polymer ?
#
loop_
_entity_poly.entity_id
_entity_poly.type
_entity_poly.pdbx_seq_one_letter_code
_entity_poly.pdbx_strand_id
1 'polypeptide(L)'
;GENIGFPLSIATPGDRFVVASNDGVVRALAAADGRELWRGEAGAKLAAGVGSDGRFAAVVNRDNELVVLDAGRVVWKKPLPTPVVAAPLVAGERVFVLTLDRQVLAFDALDGRKIWELKRPGEPLTLAKAGVLLAYKDTLVVGQGPRLAGVDPLQGSLRWEASVATPRGTNEVERLADLVGPAVRQGELICARAFQSSVGCVNAERGSPLWNRLVGGANGVGADDRIVVAGDASDRLSAWKLANGDLAWSADQFQLRKLSAPLVLGGQVLVGDFEGQVHLLDRDTGKTRSRTATDGSAIVATALQGQTALFATKSGGLFAIKVD
;
A
#
# COMPACT_ATOMS: atom_id res chain seq x y z
N GLY A 1 2.43 22.22 6.10
CA GLY A 1 3.24 21.02 6.35
C GLY A 1 4.37 20.89 5.34
N GLU A 2 5.48 20.25 5.70
CA GLU A 2 6.54 19.97 4.73
C GLU A 2 6.05 18.96 3.69
N ASN A 3 6.52 19.09 2.44
CA ASN A 3 6.20 18.17 1.35
C ASN A 3 6.54 16.72 1.73
N ILE A 4 5.63 15.80 1.47
CA ILE A 4 5.84 14.37 1.71
C ILE A 4 6.86 13.85 0.69
N GLY A 5 8.01 13.43 1.18
CA GLY A 5 9.14 12.97 0.37
C GLY A 5 9.51 11.49 0.59
N PHE A 6 8.60 10.68 1.18
CA PHE A 6 8.82 9.27 1.47
C PHE A 6 7.60 8.43 1.01
N PRO A 7 7.73 7.10 0.88
CA PRO A 7 6.60 6.23 0.63
C PRO A 7 5.57 6.33 1.76
N LEU A 8 4.52 7.13 1.53
CA LEU A 8 3.43 7.29 2.48
C LEU A 8 2.43 6.15 2.33
N SER A 9 2.09 5.53 3.44
CA SER A 9 0.96 4.63 3.58
C SER A 9 0.04 5.17 4.67
N ILE A 10 -1.25 5.06 4.47
CA ILE A 10 -2.26 5.37 5.48
C ILE A 10 -2.74 4.05 6.06
N ALA A 11 -2.58 3.85 7.35
CA ALA A 11 -3.13 2.68 8.02
C ALA A 11 -4.59 2.90 8.39
N THR A 12 -5.39 1.83 8.31
CA THR A 12 -6.84 1.88 8.55
C THR A 12 -7.30 0.85 9.58
N PRO A 13 -6.78 0.91 10.82
CA PRO A 13 -7.18 -0.04 11.85
C PRO A 13 -8.52 0.35 12.48
N GLY A 14 -9.44 -0.63 12.60
CA GLY A 14 -10.72 -0.41 13.25
C GLY A 14 -11.56 0.66 12.58
N ASP A 15 -11.82 1.76 13.29
CA ASP A 15 -12.68 2.88 12.85
C ASP A 15 -11.89 4.18 12.61
N ARG A 16 -10.60 4.09 12.32
CA ARG A 16 -9.70 5.25 12.24
C ARG A 16 -8.74 5.20 11.07
N PHE A 17 -8.18 6.35 10.76
CA PHE A 17 -7.01 6.50 9.92
C PHE A 17 -5.80 6.81 10.80
N VAL A 18 -4.67 6.17 10.52
CA VAL A 18 -3.39 6.56 11.11
C VAL A 18 -2.52 7.08 9.98
N VAL A 19 -2.03 8.29 10.13
CA VAL A 19 -1.26 9.03 9.12
C VAL A 19 0.04 9.54 9.71
N ALA A 20 1.04 9.72 8.86
CA ALA A 20 2.32 10.27 9.25
C ALA A 20 2.73 11.42 8.32
N SER A 21 3.45 12.40 8.84
CA SER A 21 4.01 13.51 8.07
C SER A 21 5.54 13.44 8.01
N ASN A 22 6.13 14.15 7.05
CA ASN A 22 7.57 14.08 6.79
C ASN A 22 8.45 14.53 7.98
N ASP A 23 7.93 15.41 8.83
CA ASP A 23 8.56 15.90 10.05
C ASP A 23 8.57 14.92 11.22
N GLY A 24 7.97 13.74 11.06
CA GLY A 24 7.93 12.69 12.08
C GLY A 24 6.68 12.69 12.96
N VAL A 25 5.70 13.54 12.67
CA VAL A 25 4.43 13.52 13.40
C VAL A 25 3.56 12.38 12.91
N VAL A 26 3.04 11.57 13.83
CA VAL A 26 2.09 10.49 13.59
C VAL A 26 0.78 10.83 14.29
N ARG A 27 -0.35 10.69 13.58
CA ARG A 27 -1.68 11.03 14.12
C ARG A 27 -2.67 9.92 13.83
N ALA A 28 -3.55 9.63 14.79
CA ALA A 28 -4.75 8.85 14.56
C ALA A 28 -5.96 9.77 14.49
N LEU A 29 -6.78 9.57 13.48
CA LEU A 29 -7.98 10.35 13.20
C LEU A 29 -9.19 9.40 13.14
N ALA A 30 -10.30 9.78 13.79
CA ALA A 30 -11.54 9.04 13.64
C ALA A 30 -12.03 9.11 12.20
N ALA A 31 -12.41 7.97 11.60
CA ALA A 31 -12.86 7.94 10.21
C ALA A 31 -14.23 8.60 10.01
N ALA A 32 -15.02 8.69 11.08
CA ALA A 32 -16.38 9.25 11.04
C ALA A 32 -16.39 10.77 10.85
N ASP A 33 -15.48 11.50 11.50
CA ASP A 33 -15.52 12.96 11.57
C ASP A 33 -14.15 13.65 11.45
N GLY A 34 -13.06 12.88 11.34
CA GLY A 34 -11.69 13.38 11.22
C GLY A 34 -11.10 13.90 12.53
N ARG A 35 -11.79 13.72 13.68
CA ARG A 35 -11.31 14.16 14.98
C ARG A 35 -10.01 13.45 15.35
N GLU A 36 -8.99 14.22 15.80
CA GLU A 36 -7.72 13.67 16.27
C GLU A 36 -7.94 12.86 17.55
N LEU A 37 -7.58 11.59 17.53
CA LEU A 37 -7.69 10.67 18.67
C LEU A 37 -6.42 10.69 19.52
N TRP A 38 -5.27 10.73 18.85
CA TRP A 38 -3.96 10.92 19.47
C TRP A 38 -2.96 11.43 18.45
N ARG A 39 -1.87 12.00 18.96
CA ARG A 39 -0.72 12.51 18.24
C ARG A 39 0.56 12.06 18.92
N GLY A 40 1.58 11.74 18.15
CA GLY A 40 2.91 11.41 18.63
C GLY A 40 3.99 11.90 17.68
N GLU A 41 5.22 11.95 18.17
CA GLU A 41 6.39 12.37 17.43
C GLU A 41 7.43 11.24 17.40
N ALA A 42 7.86 10.82 16.22
CA ALA A 42 8.90 9.82 16.04
C ALA A 42 10.31 10.36 16.34
N GLY A 43 10.45 11.68 16.49
CA GLY A 43 11.69 12.36 16.89
C GLY A 43 12.66 12.63 15.74
N ALA A 44 12.33 12.29 14.50
CA ALA A 44 13.13 12.56 13.32
C ALA A 44 12.27 12.52 12.04
N LYS A 45 12.78 13.08 10.93
CA LYS A 45 12.12 13.00 9.61
C LYS A 45 11.96 11.54 9.17
N LEU A 46 10.84 11.24 8.53
CA LEU A 46 10.50 9.88 8.15
C LEU A 46 11.09 9.48 6.79
N ALA A 47 11.38 8.18 6.68
CA ALA A 47 11.74 7.49 5.44
C ALA A 47 10.61 6.57 4.95
N ALA A 48 9.81 6.00 5.85
CA ALA A 48 8.63 5.18 5.51
C ALA A 48 7.61 5.17 6.64
N GLY A 49 6.35 5.03 6.31
CA GLY A 49 5.27 4.91 7.30
C GLY A 49 3.90 5.28 6.71
N VAL A 50 2.88 4.98 7.44
CA VAL A 50 2.76 4.37 8.75
C VAL A 50 2.05 3.01 8.65
N GLY A 51 2.44 2.06 9.50
CA GLY A 51 1.65 0.86 9.78
C GLY A 51 1.05 0.94 11.18
N SER A 52 -0.16 0.41 11.38
CA SER A 52 -0.82 0.41 12.69
C SER A 52 -1.88 -0.69 12.78
N ASP A 53 -2.03 -1.24 13.98
CA ASP A 53 -3.12 -2.16 14.35
C ASP A 53 -4.22 -1.46 15.18
N GLY A 54 -4.06 -0.14 15.41
CA GLY A 54 -4.97 0.67 16.22
C GLY A 54 -4.42 1.00 17.61
N ARG A 55 -3.59 0.14 18.17
CA ARG A 55 -2.84 0.41 19.41
C ARG A 55 -1.44 0.91 19.06
N PHE A 56 -0.64 0.09 18.40
CA PHE A 56 0.70 0.44 17.99
C PHE A 56 0.70 1.11 16.62
N ALA A 57 1.61 2.06 16.44
CA ALA A 57 1.96 2.63 15.17
C ALA A 57 3.47 2.51 14.94
N ALA A 58 3.87 2.14 13.72
CA ALA A 58 5.25 1.91 13.35
C ALA A 58 5.65 2.76 12.14
N VAL A 59 6.75 3.46 12.25
CA VAL A 59 7.36 4.26 11.17
C VAL A 59 8.87 3.98 11.11
N VAL A 60 9.50 4.31 9.99
CA VAL A 60 10.96 4.30 9.86
C VAL A 60 11.43 5.72 9.60
N ASN A 61 12.41 6.18 10.37
CA ASN A 61 13.00 7.49 10.20
C ASN A 61 14.17 7.48 9.19
N ARG A 62 14.71 8.68 8.87
CA ARG A 62 15.82 8.81 7.93
C ARG A 62 17.17 8.31 8.46
N ASP A 63 17.28 8.09 9.75
CA ASP A 63 18.43 7.47 10.38
C ASP A 63 18.38 5.93 10.29
N ASN A 64 17.39 5.42 9.53
CA ASN A 64 17.11 4.01 9.34
C ASN A 64 16.77 3.27 10.64
N GLU A 65 16.04 3.94 11.54
CA GLU A 65 15.53 3.35 12.76
C GLU A 65 14.03 3.06 12.62
N LEU A 66 13.62 1.86 13.00
CA LEU A 66 12.23 1.52 13.25
C LEU A 66 11.80 2.13 14.58
N VAL A 67 10.78 2.97 14.54
CA VAL A 67 10.20 3.67 15.71
C VAL A 67 8.79 3.18 15.91
N VAL A 68 8.48 2.68 17.10
CA VAL A 68 7.14 2.21 17.46
C VAL A 68 6.56 3.06 18.58
N LEU A 69 5.30 3.45 18.37
CA LEU A 69 4.52 4.26 19.29
C LEU A 69 3.33 3.44 19.81
N ASP A 70 3.00 3.57 21.10
CA ASP A 70 1.75 3.12 21.72
C ASP A 70 0.90 4.36 22.02
N ALA A 71 -0.25 4.50 21.36
CA ALA A 71 -1.16 5.65 21.48
C ALA A 71 -0.44 7.01 21.43
N GLY A 72 0.52 7.16 20.51
CA GLY A 72 1.29 8.39 20.29
C GLY A 72 2.57 8.53 21.15
N ARG A 73 2.85 7.63 22.08
CA ARG A 73 4.10 7.64 22.86
C ARG A 73 5.10 6.67 22.27
N VAL A 74 6.32 7.13 21.97
CA VAL A 74 7.40 6.23 21.55
C VAL A 74 7.71 5.24 22.69
N VAL A 75 7.56 3.94 22.39
CA VAL A 75 7.83 2.87 23.34
C VAL A 75 9.20 2.24 23.12
N TRP A 76 9.66 2.17 21.87
CA TRP A 76 11.02 1.72 21.56
C TRP A 76 11.45 2.18 20.15
N LYS A 77 12.79 2.12 19.92
CA LYS A 77 13.44 2.35 18.64
C LYS A 77 14.48 1.26 18.41
N LYS A 78 14.63 0.85 17.14
CA LYS A 78 15.63 -0.15 16.73
C LYS A 78 16.28 0.24 15.39
N PRO A 79 17.60 0.22 15.29
CA PRO A 79 18.27 0.37 14.01
C PRO A 79 17.97 -0.82 13.10
N LEU A 80 17.75 -0.54 11.83
CA LEU A 80 17.55 -1.55 10.79
C LEU A 80 18.85 -1.80 10.02
N PRO A 81 19.09 -3.02 9.53
CA PRO A 81 20.34 -3.35 8.83
C PRO A 81 20.45 -2.65 7.48
N THR A 82 19.32 -2.45 6.79
CA THR A 82 19.25 -1.81 5.48
C THR A 82 17.98 -0.96 5.38
N PRO A 83 17.90 0.01 4.44
CA PRO A 83 16.70 0.79 4.22
C PRO A 83 15.47 -0.07 3.89
N VAL A 84 14.29 0.45 4.18
CA VAL A 84 13.02 -0.23 3.90
C VAL A 84 12.43 0.21 2.56
N VAL A 85 11.61 -0.65 1.96
CA VAL A 85 10.90 -0.36 0.70
C VAL A 85 9.39 -0.19 0.88
N ALA A 86 8.87 -0.44 2.09
CA ALA A 86 7.45 -0.32 2.40
C ALA A 86 7.25 0.25 3.79
N ALA A 87 6.06 0.80 4.07
CA ALA A 87 5.64 1.07 5.43
C ALA A 87 5.70 -0.23 6.26
N PRO A 88 6.14 -0.19 7.52
CA PRO A 88 6.02 -1.34 8.41
C PRO A 88 4.57 -1.82 8.51
N LEU A 89 4.37 -3.10 8.74
CA LEU A 89 3.05 -3.66 9.06
C LEU A 89 3.00 -3.98 10.54
N VAL A 90 1.95 -3.54 11.22
CA VAL A 90 1.66 -3.92 12.61
C VAL A 90 0.47 -4.86 12.61
N ALA A 91 0.66 -6.08 13.06
CA ALA A 91 -0.40 -7.08 13.16
C ALA A 91 -0.03 -8.20 14.15
N GLY A 92 -1.00 -8.66 14.95
CA GLY A 92 -0.83 -9.79 15.87
C GLY A 92 0.31 -9.58 16.88
N GLU A 93 0.37 -8.40 17.48
CA GLU A 93 1.40 -7.99 18.45
C GLU A 93 2.84 -8.05 17.89
N ARG A 94 2.98 -7.90 16.56
CA ARG A 94 4.25 -7.88 15.84
C ARG A 94 4.35 -6.68 14.92
N VAL A 95 5.59 -6.28 14.70
CA VAL A 95 5.93 -5.30 13.68
C VAL A 95 6.78 -5.99 12.63
N PHE A 96 6.30 -5.97 11.38
CA PHE A 96 7.00 -6.54 10.23
C PHE A 96 7.58 -5.44 9.36
N VAL A 97 8.80 -5.67 8.88
CA VAL A 97 9.55 -4.73 8.04
C VAL A 97 10.07 -5.45 6.80
N LEU A 98 9.88 -4.84 5.64
CA LEU A 98 10.44 -5.31 4.37
C LEU A 98 11.57 -4.36 3.95
N THR A 99 12.78 -4.88 3.85
CA THR A 99 13.98 -4.11 3.52
C THR A 99 14.33 -4.15 2.03
N LEU A 100 15.18 -3.21 1.60
CA LEU A 100 15.61 -3.07 0.21
C LEU A 100 16.36 -4.32 -0.30
N ASP A 101 17.08 -5.02 0.57
CA ASP A 101 17.76 -6.28 0.26
C ASP A 101 16.85 -7.52 0.43
N ARG A 102 15.52 -7.33 0.37
CA ARG A 102 14.48 -8.37 0.38
C ARG A 102 14.44 -9.21 1.65
N GLN A 103 14.92 -8.67 2.77
CA GLN A 103 14.73 -9.29 4.07
C GLN A 103 13.36 -8.91 4.63
N VAL A 104 12.73 -9.87 5.31
CA VAL A 104 11.57 -9.62 6.16
C VAL A 104 12.03 -9.80 7.60
N LEU A 105 11.84 -8.77 8.40
CA LEU A 105 12.17 -8.76 9.83
C LEU A 105 10.89 -8.70 10.63
N ALA A 106 10.80 -9.50 11.71
CA ALA A 106 9.70 -9.44 12.67
C ALA A 106 10.22 -9.07 14.05
N PHE A 107 9.54 -8.11 14.65
CA PHE A 107 9.81 -7.63 16.00
C PHE A 107 8.57 -7.77 16.88
N ASP A 108 8.77 -8.01 18.16
CA ASP A 108 7.72 -7.90 19.17
C ASP A 108 7.28 -6.43 19.26
N ALA A 109 5.97 -6.17 19.21
CA ALA A 109 5.45 -4.82 19.24
C ALA A 109 5.61 -4.13 20.60
N LEU A 110 5.69 -4.90 21.70
CA LEU A 110 5.78 -4.39 23.06
C LEU A 110 7.19 -3.89 23.40
N ASP A 111 8.22 -4.69 23.08
CA ASP A 111 9.60 -4.43 23.53
C ASP A 111 10.63 -4.27 22.41
N GLY A 112 10.23 -4.50 21.17
CA GLY A 112 11.11 -4.40 20.00
C GLY A 112 12.12 -5.53 19.89
N ARG A 113 11.96 -6.63 20.62
CA ARG A 113 12.81 -7.81 20.47
C ARG A 113 12.63 -8.42 19.09
N LYS A 114 13.74 -8.64 18.37
CA LYS A 114 13.67 -9.35 17.08
C LYS A 114 13.24 -10.79 17.31
N ILE A 115 12.15 -11.21 16.64
CA ILE A 115 11.59 -12.57 16.77
C ILE A 115 12.23 -13.49 15.73
N TRP A 116 12.22 -13.05 14.46
CA TRP A 116 12.82 -13.80 13.35
C TRP A 116 13.22 -12.88 12.22
N GLU A 117 14.02 -13.42 11.30
CA GLU A 117 14.33 -12.80 10.00
C GLU A 117 14.22 -13.84 8.89
N LEU A 118 13.71 -13.42 7.74
CA LEU A 118 13.64 -14.22 6.53
C LEU A 118 14.45 -13.54 5.44
N LYS A 119 15.55 -14.15 5.03
CA LYS A 119 16.36 -13.74 3.87
C LYS A 119 16.00 -14.59 2.68
N ARG A 120 15.77 -13.95 1.54
CA ARG A 120 15.49 -14.68 0.30
C ARG A 120 16.47 -14.24 -0.80
N PRO A 121 17.01 -15.21 -1.56
CA PRO A 121 17.79 -14.89 -2.74
C PRO A 121 16.90 -14.21 -3.78
N GLY A 122 17.46 -13.30 -4.54
CA GLY A 122 16.76 -12.58 -5.60
C GLY A 122 17.70 -11.81 -6.47
N GLU A 123 17.18 -11.19 -7.52
CA GLU A 123 17.94 -10.29 -8.39
C GLU A 123 18.52 -9.14 -7.55
N PRO A 124 19.75 -8.71 -7.83
CA PRO A 124 20.41 -7.67 -7.05
C PRO A 124 19.70 -6.32 -7.18
N LEU A 125 19.07 -6.05 -8.31
CA LEU A 125 18.31 -4.82 -8.54
C LEU A 125 16.91 -4.93 -7.93
N THR A 126 16.58 -3.98 -7.06
CA THR A 126 15.28 -3.86 -6.40
C THR A 126 14.74 -2.45 -6.56
N LEU A 127 13.43 -2.34 -6.78
CA LEU A 127 12.77 -1.05 -6.90
C LEU A 127 12.65 -0.38 -5.53
N ALA A 128 13.20 0.82 -5.39
CA ALA A 128 13.02 1.65 -4.20
C ALA A 128 11.66 2.37 -4.20
N LYS A 129 10.57 1.61 -4.27
CA LYS A 129 9.17 2.08 -4.20
C LYS A 129 8.40 1.29 -3.16
N ALA A 130 7.22 1.82 -2.80
CA ALA A 130 6.35 1.17 -1.84
C ALA A 130 6.10 -0.30 -2.23
N GLY A 131 6.64 -1.21 -1.45
CA GLY A 131 6.45 -2.65 -1.59
C GLY A 131 5.13 -3.12 -1.00
N VAL A 132 4.90 -4.43 -1.02
CA VAL A 132 3.67 -5.05 -0.51
C VAL A 132 3.96 -5.78 0.80
N LEU A 133 3.28 -5.35 1.86
CA LEU A 133 3.18 -6.02 3.16
C LEU A 133 1.73 -5.96 3.62
N LEU A 134 1.10 -7.08 3.84
CA LEU A 134 -0.26 -7.14 4.38
C LEU A 134 -0.51 -8.42 5.18
N ALA A 135 -1.54 -8.42 6.01
CA ALA A 135 -1.97 -9.58 6.77
C ALA A 135 -3.20 -10.24 6.12
N TYR A 136 -3.18 -11.55 6.06
CA TYR A 136 -4.31 -12.37 5.67
C TYR A 136 -4.49 -13.50 6.67
N LYS A 137 -5.57 -13.43 7.49
CA LYS A 137 -5.78 -14.39 8.59
C LYS A 137 -4.49 -14.52 9.45
N ASP A 138 -3.96 -15.71 9.56
CA ASP A 138 -2.72 -16.08 10.26
C ASP A 138 -1.48 -16.07 9.35
N THR A 139 -1.53 -15.40 8.21
CA THR A 139 -0.45 -15.37 7.21
C THR A 139 0.00 -13.94 6.96
N LEU A 140 1.30 -13.71 7.03
CA LEU A 140 1.94 -12.50 6.53
C LEU A 140 2.13 -12.64 5.02
N VAL A 141 1.59 -11.72 4.24
CA VAL A 141 1.78 -11.70 2.78
C VAL A 141 2.76 -10.61 2.39
N VAL A 142 3.79 -11.02 1.68
CA VAL A 142 4.94 -10.18 1.31
C VAL A 142 5.12 -10.17 -0.20
N GLY A 143 5.29 -8.99 -0.77
CA GLY A 143 5.74 -8.84 -2.16
C GLY A 143 7.25 -9.02 -2.24
N GLN A 144 7.70 -10.02 -2.98
CA GLN A 144 9.13 -10.28 -3.20
C GLN A 144 9.42 -10.46 -4.70
N GLY A 145 10.01 -9.43 -5.31
CA GLY A 145 10.11 -9.37 -6.76
C GLY A 145 8.72 -9.41 -7.39
N PRO A 146 8.48 -10.25 -8.42
CA PRO A 146 7.19 -10.34 -9.10
C PRO A 146 6.17 -11.29 -8.43
N ARG A 147 6.44 -11.72 -7.20
CA ARG A 147 5.65 -12.75 -6.51
C ARG A 147 5.10 -12.25 -5.18
N LEU A 148 3.95 -12.78 -4.80
CA LEU A 148 3.45 -12.75 -3.44
C LEU A 148 3.90 -14.02 -2.72
N ALA A 149 4.40 -13.86 -1.51
CA ALA A 149 4.78 -14.96 -0.61
C ALA A 149 3.95 -14.91 0.66
N GLY A 150 3.33 -16.03 1.00
CA GLY A 150 2.69 -16.23 2.30
C GLY A 150 3.71 -16.78 3.29
N VAL A 151 3.88 -16.09 4.40
CA VAL A 151 4.88 -16.39 5.43
C VAL A 151 4.19 -16.62 6.76
N ASP A 152 4.65 -17.60 7.52
CA ASP A 152 4.21 -17.81 8.89
C ASP A 152 4.63 -16.61 9.75
N PRO A 153 3.69 -15.85 10.34
CA PRO A 153 4.04 -14.66 11.11
C PRO A 153 4.73 -14.96 12.45
N LEU A 154 4.66 -16.21 12.93
CA LEU A 154 5.27 -16.63 14.18
C LEU A 154 6.72 -17.07 14.01
N GLN A 155 7.03 -17.74 12.91
CA GLN A 155 8.33 -18.40 12.69
C GLN A 155 9.11 -17.86 11.49
N GLY A 156 8.49 -17.07 10.61
CA GLY A 156 9.12 -16.56 9.38
C GLY A 156 9.29 -17.63 8.29
N SER A 157 8.68 -18.80 8.42
CA SER A 157 8.78 -19.86 7.41
C SER A 157 7.83 -19.60 6.24
N LEU A 158 8.28 -19.94 5.03
CA LEU A 158 7.47 -19.80 3.82
C LEU A 158 6.36 -20.85 3.82
N ARG A 159 5.11 -20.42 3.63
CA ARG A 159 3.94 -21.29 3.46
C ARG A 159 3.61 -21.53 2.00
N TRP A 160 3.65 -20.49 1.19
CA TRP A 160 3.37 -20.55 -0.24
C TRP A 160 4.00 -19.37 -0.98
N GLU A 161 4.10 -19.50 -2.31
CA GLU A 161 4.57 -18.46 -3.21
C GLU A 161 3.78 -18.51 -4.52
N ALA A 162 3.31 -17.35 -4.99
CA ALA A 162 2.51 -17.23 -6.19
C ALA A 162 2.96 -16.06 -7.06
N SER A 163 3.11 -16.30 -8.38
CA SER A 163 3.53 -15.25 -9.32
C SER A 163 2.37 -14.33 -9.68
N VAL A 164 2.59 -13.02 -9.56
CA VAL A 164 1.72 -11.96 -10.11
C VAL A 164 2.17 -11.61 -11.53
N ALA A 165 3.47 -11.71 -11.80
CA ALA A 165 4.06 -11.46 -13.11
C ALA A 165 5.12 -12.49 -13.44
N THR A 166 5.33 -12.71 -14.73
CA THR A 166 6.50 -13.39 -15.26
C THR A 166 7.42 -12.35 -15.88
N PRO A 167 8.59 -12.06 -15.26
CA PRO A 167 9.53 -11.10 -15.79
C PRO A 167 9.95 -11.46 -17.22
N ARG A 168 10.03 -10.45 -18.08
CA ARG A 168 10.45 -10.58 -19.46
C ARG A 168 11.55 -9.58 -19.75
N GLY A 169 12.57 -9.99 -20.47
CA GLY A 169 13.68 -9.11 -20.86
C GLY A 169 15.02 -9.84 -20.87
N THR A 170 16.00 -9.22 -21.49
CA THR A 170 17.35 -9.77 -21.69
C THR A 170 18.32 -9.29 -20.62
N ASN A 171 18.01 -8.20 -19.91
CA ASN A 171 18.84 -7.64 -18.84
C ASN A 171 18.02 -7.44 -17.55
N GLU A 172 18.73 -7.13 -16.44
CA GLU A 172 18.11 -7.00 -15.12
C GLU A 172 17.08 -5.85 -15.03
N VAL A 173 17.31 -4.76 -15.76
CA VAL A 173 16.41 -3.61 -15.76
C VAL A 173 15.09 -3.95 -16.46
N GLU A 174 15.15 -4.65 -17.59
CA GLU A 174 13.96 -5.10 -18.32
C GLU A 174 13.16 -6.16 -17.53
N ARG A 175 13.85 -6.93 -16.67
CA ARG A 175 13.21 -7.93 -15.79
C ARG A 175 12.68 -7.35 -14.49
N LEU A 176 12.88 -6.05 -14.23
CA LEU A 176 12.39 -5.42 -13.01
C LEU A 176 10.85 -5.39 -12.98
N ALA A 177 10.29 -6.26 -12.19
CA ALA A 177 8.84 -6.43 -12.02
C ALA A 177 8.47 -6.59 -10.54
N ASP A 178 9.13 -5.83 -9.67
CA ASP A 178 8.82 -5.84 -8.24
C ASP A 178 7.37 -5.43 -7.99
N LEU A 179 6.75 -6.05 -7.00
CA LEU A 179 5.40 -5.67 -6.60
C LEU A 179 5.40 -4.31 -5.91
N VAL A 180 4.49 -3.47 -6.35
CA VAL A 180 4.29 -2.12 -5.80
C VAL A 180 2.92 -2.00 -5.15
N GLY A 181 2.89 -1.34 -4.00
CA GLY A 181 1.67 -1.10 -3.23
C GLY A 181 0.89 0.14 -3.70
N PRO A 182 -0.33 0.30 -3.21
CA PRO A 182 -1.04 -0.67 -2.38
C PRO A 182 -1.48 -1.92 -3.15
N ALA A 183 -1.43 -3.07 -2.48
CA ALA A 183 -2.15 -4.27 -2.87
C ALA A 183 -3.48 -4.30 -2.11
N VAL A 184 -4.49 -4.94 -2.69
CA VAL A 184 -5.84 -4.99 -2.11
C VAL A 184 -6.25 -6.43 -1.83
N ARG A 185 -6.86 -6.64 -0.67
CA ARG A 185 -7.47 -7.90 -0.29
C ARG A 185 -8.99 -7.84 -0.44
N GLN A 186 -9.55 -8.81 -1.15
CA GLN A 186 -10.99 -9.03 -1.26
C GLN A 186 -11.30 -10.50 -0.94
N GLY A 187 -11.84 -10.74 0.27
CA GLY A 187 -12.01 -12.09 0.77
C GLY A 187 -10.70 -12.87 0.87
N GLU A 188 -10.60 -13.95 0.12
CA GLU A 188 -9.38 -14.78 -0.01
C GLU A 188 -8.46 -14.35 -1.15
N LEU A 189 -8.84 -13.35 -1.94
CA LEU A 189 -8.07 -12.86 -3.07
C LEU A 189 -7.21 -11.67 -2.66
N ILE A 190 -5.97 -11.66 -3.12
CA ILE A 190 -5.05 -10.54 -3.01
C ILE A 190 -4.64 -10.13 -4.42
N CYS A 191 -4.94 -8.88 -4.77
CA CYS A 191 -4.61 -8.32 -6.07
C CYS A 191 -3.49 -7.29 -5.92
N ALA A 192 -2.51 -7.34 -6.80
CA ALA A 192 -1.34 -6.48 -6.76
C ALA A 192 -0.88 -6.10 -8.17
N ARG A 193 -0.04 -5.07 -8.23
CA ARG A 193 0.68 -4.66 -9.43
C ARG A 193 2.13 -5.10 -9.37
N ALA A 194 2.61 -5.70 -10.44
CA ALA A 194 4.02 -5.78 -10.74
C ALA A 194 4.43 -4.57 -11.59
N PHE A 195 5.45 -3.84 -11.15
CA PHE A 195 5.91 -2.60 -11.77
C PHE A 195 6.16 -2.78 -13.27
N GLN A 196 5.58 -1.88 -14.08
CA GLN A 196 5.67 -1.84 -15.54
C GLN A 196 5.41 -3.20 -16.25
N SER A 197 4.73 -4.13 -15.59
CA SER A 197 4.54 -5.49 -16.09
C SER A 197 3.08 -5.93 -16.13
N SER A 198 2.47 -6.15 -14.97
CA SER A 198 1.11 -6.72 -14.92
C SER A 198 0.33 -6.31 -13.68
N VAL A 199 -0.98 -6.50 -13.76
CA VAL A 199 -1.89 -6.58 -12.62
C VAL A 199 -2.35 -8.02 -12.50
N GLY A 200 -2.38 -8.58 -11.30
CA GLY A 200 -2.84 -9.94 -11.09
C GLY A 200 -3.40 -10.17 -9.69
N CYS A 201 -4.21 -11.20 -9.58
CA CYS A 201 -4.80 -11.65 -8.32
C CYS A 201 -4.35 -13.07 -8.00
N VAL A 202 -4.14 -13.31 -6.72
CA VAL A 202 -3.69 -14.58 -6.12
C VAL A 202 -4.72 -15.00 -5.09
N ASN A 203 -5.06 -16.28 -5.05
CA ASN A 203 -5.81 -16.87 -3.96
C ASN A 203 -4.86 -17.14 -2.79
N ALA A 204 -5.01 -16.39 -1.69
CA ALA A 204 -4.11 -16.47 -0.53
C ALA A 204 -4.34 -17.72 0.32
N GLU A 205 -5.50 -18.35 0.24
CA GLU A 205 -5.80 -19.61 0.92
C GLU A 205 -5.07 -20.78 0.28
N ARG A 206 -5.06 -20.80 -1.07
CA ARG A 206 -4.45 -21.87 -1.87
C ARG A 206 -2.98 -21.57 -2.22
N GLY A 207 -2.53 -20.33 -2.08
CA GLY A 207 -1.21 -19.90 -2.50
C GLY A 207 -1.00 -20.03 -4.03
N SER A 208 -2.04 -19.76 -4.83
CA SER A 208 -2.01 -19.96 -6.28
C SER A 208 -2.49 -18.74 -7.05
N PRO A 209 -1.89 -18.44 -8.22
CA PRO A 209 -2.38 -17.39 -9.09
C PRO A 209 -3.82 -17.68 -9.54
N LEU A 210 -4.66 -16.63 -9.58
CA LEU A 210 -6.00 -16.72 -10.15
C LEU A 210 -6.00 -16.25 -11.61
N TRP A 211 -5.52 -15.05 -11.85
CA TRP A 211 -5.35 -14.47 -13.18
C TRP A 211 -4.31 -13.34 -13.14
N ASN A 212 -3.77 -12.99 -14.30
CA ASN A 212 -3.00 -11.77 -14.51
C ASN A 212 -3.33 -11.12 -15.85
N ARG A 213 -3.04 -9.82 -15.97
CA ARG A 213 -3.18 -9.04 -17.21
C ARG A 213 -1.93 -8.19 -17.40
N LEU A 214 -1.38 -8.26 -18.60
CA LEU A 214 -0.19 -7.48 -18.99
C LEU A 214 -0.59 -6.02 -19.16
N VAL A 215 -0.34 -5.24 -18.14
CA VAL A 215 -0.63 -3.81 -18.08
C VAL A 215 0.46 -3.13 -17.28
N GLY A 216 1.34 -2.41 -17.97
CA GLY A 216 2.39 -1.61 -17.34
C GLY A 216 1.80 -0.51 -16.47
N GLY A 217 2.56 -0.05 -15.49
CA GLY A 217 2.17 1.04 -14.59
C GLY A 217 3.00 1.03 -13.31
N ALA A 218 2.90 2.10 -12.55
CA ALA A 218 3.77 2.35 -11.39
C ALA A 218 3.05 2.44 -10.05
N ASN A 219 1.71 2.51 -10.04
CA ASN A 219 0.89 2.65 -8.84
C ASN A 219 0.12 1.36 -8.59
N GLY A 220 -0.26 1.13 -7.33
CA GLY A 220 -1.00 -0.05 -6.92
C GLY A 220 -2.41 -0.14 -7.51
N VAL A 221 -3.20 -1.02 -6.98
CA VAL A 221 -4.56 -1.33 -7.45
C VAL A 221 -5.61 -0.95 -6.41
N GLY A 222 -6.84 -0.73 -6.86
CA GLY A 222 -8.03 -0.69 -6.03
C GLY A 222 -8.97 -1.83 -6.40
N ALA A 223 -9.76 -2.33 -5.48
CA ALA A 223 -10.74 -3.36 -5.77
C ALA A 223 -11.93 -3.32 -4.80
N ASP A 224 -13.04 -3.88 -5.25
CA ASP A 224 -14.14 -4.33 -4.41
C ASP A 224 -14.42 -5.82 -4.67
N ASP A 225 -15.58 -6.31 -4.27
CA ASP A 225 -16.01 -7.70 -4.46
C ASP A 225 -16.31 -8.07 -5.94
N ARG A 226 -16.31 -7.09 -6.86
CA ARG A 226 -16.67 -7.28 -8.27
C ARG A 226 -15.55 -6.99 -9.25
N ILE A 227 -14.79 -5.94 -9.02
CA ILE A 227 -13.78 -5.44 -9.96
C ILE A 227 -12.44 -5.14 -9.28
N VAL A 228 -11.39 -5.19 -10.10
CA VAL A 228 -10.06 -4.66 -9.80
C VAL A 228 -9.77 -3.53 -10.78
N VAL A 229 -9.29 -2.40 -10.27
CA VAL A 229 -9.02 -1.20 -11.08
C VAL A 229 -7.57 -0.80 -10.95
N ALA A 230 -6.95 -0.42 -12.05
CA ALA A 230 -5.60 0.14 -12.05
C ALA A 230 -5.37 1.07 -13.24
N GLY A 231 -4.50 2.07 -13.06
CA GLY A 231 -4.01 2.92 -14.14
C GLY A 231 -2.80 2.28 -14.83
N ASP A 232 -2.67 2.46 -16.15
CA ASP A 232 -1.46 2.09 -16.88
C ASP A 232 -0.41 3.22 -16.88
N ALA A 233 0.70 3.01 -17.59
CA ALA A 233 1.78 4.00 -17.69
C ALA A 233 1.38 5.30 -18.44
N SER A 234 0.24 5.29 -19.13
CA SER A 234 -0.32 6.45 -19.85
C SER A 234 -1.50 7.08 -19.10
N ASP A 235 -1.74 6.65 -17.85
CA ASP A 235 -2.89 7.04 -17.02
C ASP A 235 -4.27 6.62 -17.61
N ARG A 236 -4.30 5.58 -18.46
CA ARG A 236 -5.55 4.91 -18.80
C ARG A 236 -5.97 4.06 -17.61
N LEU A 237 -7.17 4.29 -17.08
CA LEU A 237 -7.78 3.43 -16.08
C LEU A 237 -8.45 2.24 -16.76
N SER A 238 -8.20 1.04 -16.23
CA SER A 238 -8.91 -0.17 -16.66
C SER A 238 -9.45 -0.91 -15.44
N ALA A 239 -10.62 -1.49 -15.60
CA ALA A 239 -11.24 -2.37 -14.62
C ALA A 239 -11.39 -3.77 -15.19
N TRP A 240 -11.09 -4.76 -14.37
CA TRP A 240 -11.25 -6.18 -14.68
C TRP A 240 -12.17 -6.82 -13.66
N LYS A 241 -12.96 -7.81 -14.09
CA LYS A 241 -13.77 -8.62 -13.17
C LYS A 241 -12.85 -9.35 -12.18
N LEU A 242 -13.13 -9.21 -10.89
CA LEU A 242 -12.34 -9.84 -9.83
C LEU A 242 -12.23 -11.36 -10.02
N ALA A 243 -13.31 -12.00 -10.44
CA ALA A 243 -13.42 -13.45 -10.52
C ALA A 243 -12.50 -14.09 -11.57
N ASN A 244 -12.24 -13.43 -12.71
CA ASN A 244 -11.56 -14.06 -13.86
C ASN A 244 -10.64 -13.12 -14.65
N GLY A 245 -10.59 -11.84 -14.28
CA GLY A 245 -9.76 -10.84 -14.93
C GLY A 245 -10.26 -10.41 -16.32
N ASP A 246 -11.50 -10.71 -16.71
CA ASP A 246 -12.08 -10.17 -17.94
C ASP A 246 -12.18 -8.67 -17.86
N LEU A 247 -11.84 -7.98 -18.95
CA LEU A 247 -11.96 -6.53 -19.01
C LEU A 247 -13.44 -6.13 -18.88
N ALA A 248 -13.72 -5.29 -17.88
CA ALA A 248 -15.06 -4.71 -17.68
C ALA A 248 -15.20 -3.41 -18.45
N TRP A 249 -14.23 -2.51 -18.30
CA TRP A 249 -14.19 -1.23 -19.02
C TRP A 249 -12.76 -0.65 -19.03
N SER A 250 -12.55 0.33 -19.89
CA SER A 250 -11.35 1.18 -19.95
C SER A 250 -11.75 2.64 -20.14
N ALA A 251 -11.01 3.54 -19.50
CA ALA A 251 -11.21 4.98 -19.52
C ALA A 251 -9.89 5.70 -19.80
N ASP A 252 -9.79 6.46 -20.88
CA ASP A 252 -8.58 7.12 -21.37
C ASP A 252 -8.55 8.64 -21.20
N GLN A 253 -9.59 9.22 -20.58
CA GLN A 253 -9.73 10.66 -20.35
C GLN A 253 -8.74 11.26 -19.34
N PHE A 254 -7.88 10.44 -18.72
CA PHE A 254 -6.95 10.87 -17.67
C PHE A 254 -5.49 10.91 -18.12
N GLN A 255 -5.24 10.87 -19.43
CA GLN A 255 -3.86 10.87 -19.95
C GLN A 255 -3.01 12.01 -19.37
N LEU A 256 -1.78 11.68 -18.94
CA LEU A 256 -0.79 12.59 -18.35
C LEU A 256 -1.19 13.23 -17.02
N ARG A 257 -2.20 12.70 -16.34
CA ARG A 257 -2.63 13.24 -15.04
C ARG A 257 -1.89 12.65 -13.83
N LYS A 258 -1.01 11.68 -14.03
CA LYS A 258 -0.23 11.00 -12.98
C LYS A 258 -1.14 10.53 -11.83
N LEU A 259 -2.01 9.62 -12.18
CA LEU A 259 -3.05 9.11 -11.28
C LEU A 259 -2.47 8.44 -10.05
N SER A 260 -3.12 8.63 -8.90
CA SER A 260 -2.88 7.85 -7.68
C SER A 260 -3.34 6.40 -7.83
N ALA A 261 -3.06 5.55 -6.84
CA ALA A 261 -3.75 4.28 -6.72
C ALA A 261 -5.26 4.53 -6.58
N PRO A 262 -6.13 3.83 -7.34
CA PRO A 262 -7.56 4.00 -7.25
C PRO A 262 -8.13 3.36 -5.97
N LEU A 263 -9.28 3.85 -5.54
CA LEU A 263 -10.12 3.25 -4.52
C LEU A 263 -11.45 2.86 -5.14
N VAL A 264 -12.07 1.78 -4.66
CA VAL A 264 -13.40 1.34 -5.09
C VAL A 264 -14.32 1.28 -3.89
N LEU A 265 -15.40 2.05 -3.90
CA LEU A 265 -16.31 2.20 -2.76
C LEU A 265 -17.70 2.65 -3.23
N GLY A 266 -18.77 2.05 -2.68
CA GLY A 266 -20.15 2.52 -2.88
C GLY A 266 -20.59 2.58 -4.35
N GLY A 267 -20.13 1.64 -5.20
CA GLY A 267 -20.44 1.66 -6.63
C GLY A 267 -19.69 2.75 -7.41
N GLN A 268 -18.63 3.31 -6.84
CA GLN A 268 -17.79 4.33 -7.46
C GLN A 268 -16.31 3.92 -7.44
N VAL A 269 -15.56 4.42 -8.41
CA VAL A 269 -14.10 4.42 -8.43
C VAL A 269 -13.64 5.85 -8.15
N LEU A 270 -12.76 6.01 -7.16
CA LEU A 270 -12.18 7.29 -6.81
C LEU A 270 -10.68 7.26 -7.14
N VAL A 271 -10.18 8.27 -7.83
CA VAL A 271 -8.77 8.39 -8.17
C VAL A 271 -8.32 9.85 -8.10
N GLY A 272 -7.18 10.08 -7.47
CA GLY A 272 -6.57 11.39 -7.38
C GLY A 272 -5.57 11.64 -8.51
N ASP A 273 -5.23 12.89 -8.78
CA ASP A 273 -4.26 13.27 -9.78
C ASP A 273 -3.17 14.22 -9.25
N PHE A 274 -2.23 14.62 -10.12
CA PHE A 274 -1.10 15.47 -9.74
C PHE A 274 -1.47 16.93 -9.49
N GLU A 275 -2.66 17.37 -9.91
CA GLU A 275 -3.20 18.72 -9.64
C GLU A 275 -4.11 18.75 -8.40
N GLY A 276 -4.18 17.63 -7.66
CA GLY A 276 -5.00 17.54 -6.46
C GLY A 276 -6.50 17.43 -6.76
N GLN A 277 -6.89 16.99 -7.94
CA GLN A 277 -8.28 16.66 -8.22
C GLN A 277 -8.55 15.20 -7.84
N VAL A 278 -9.67 14.94 -7.20
CA VAL A 278 -10.22 13.59 -6.99
C VAL A 278 -11.36 13.40 -7.96
N HIS A 279 -11.23 12.44 -8.86
CA HIS A 279 -12.22 12.06 -9.85
C HIS A 279 -13.06 10.90 -9.32
N LEU A 280 -14.37 11.03 -9.43
CA LEU A 280 -15.35 10.00 -9.06
C LEU A 280 -15.96 9.44 -10.35
N LEU A 281 -15.79 8.14 -10.54
CA LEU A 281 -16.29 7.43 -11.72
C LEU A 281 -17.35 6.42 -11.30
N ASP A 282 -18.26 6.15 -12.21
CA ASP A 282 -19.17 5.01 -12.08
C ASP A 282 -18.37 3.70 -12.13
N ARG A 283 -18.54 2.83 -11.13
CA ARG A 283 -17.80 1.56 -11.02
C ARG A 283 -18.02 0.62 -12.19
N ASP A 284 -19.25 0.56 -12.70
CA ASP A 284 -19.63 -0.44 -13.69
C ASP A 284 -19.34 0.00 -15.13
N THR A 285 -19.16 1.31 -15.36
CA THR A 285 -18.95 1.87 -16.71
C THR A 285 -17.66 2.66 -16.90
N GLY A 286 -16.99 3.05 -15.81
CA GLY A 286 -15.80 3.92 -15.86
C GLY A 286 -16.09 5.37 -16.27
N LYS A 287 -17.36 5.78 -16.40
CA LYS A 287 -17.74 7.15 -16.76
C LYS A 287 -17.56 8.08 -15.57
N THR A 288 -16.96 9.25 -15.79
CA THR A 288 -16.83 10.28 -14.76
C THR A 288 -18.19 10.77 -14.33
N ARG A 289 -18.45 10.75 -13.02
CA ARG A 289 -19.66 11.31 -12.38
C ARG A 289 -19.42 12.73 -11.90
N SER A 290 -18.29 12.94 -11.21
CA SER A 290 -17.92 14.24 -10.65
C SER A 290 -16.43 14.31 -10.39
N ARG A 291 -15.96 15.49 -10.01
CA ARG A 291 -14.62 15.69 -9.46
C ARG A 291 -14.66 16.69 -8.31
N THR A 292 -13.74 16.55 -7.38
CA THR A 292 -13.59 17.41 -6.20
C THR A 292 -12.16 17.88 -6.11
N ALA A 293 -11.95 19.18 -5.93
CA ALA A 293 -10.63 19.75 -5.73
C ALA A 293 -10.20 19.57 -4.26
N THR A 294 -8.89 19.38 -4.07
CA THR A 294 -8.22 19.43 -2.76
C THR A 294 -7.45 20.74 -2.60
N ASP A 295 -6.19 20.70 -2.18
CA ASP A 295 -5.32 21.86 -2.01
C ASP A 295 -4.48 22.23 -3.25
N GLY A 296 -4.74 21.60 -4.39
CA GLY A 296 -4.02 21.83 -5.64
C GLY A 296 -2.66 21.12 -5.73
N SER A 297 -2.29 20.32 -4.75
CA SER A 297 -1.07 19.51 -4.80
C SER A 297 -1.36 18.03 -5.06
N ALA A 298 -0.37 17.33 -5.63
CA ALA A 298 -0.53 15.94 -6.07
C ALA A 298 -1.05 15.02 -4.96
N ILE A 299 -1.99 14.16 -5.28
CA ILE A 299 -2.42 13.07 -4.40
C ILE A 299 -1.32 12.00 -4.36
N VAL A 300 -0.81 11.70 -3.16
CA VAL A 300 0.33 10.80 -2.95
C VAL A 300 -0.02 9.52 -2.19
N ALA A 301 -1.11 9.51 -1.44
CA ALA A 301 -1.62 8.30 -0.79
C ALA A 301 -3.13 8.32 -0.67
N THR A 302 -3.72 7.13 -0.71
CA THR A 302 -5.15 6.93 -0.62
C THR A 302 -5.45 5.74 0.30
N ALA A 303 -6.56 5.80 1.03
CA ALA A 303 -7.02 4.69 1.88
C ALA A 303 -8.54 4.69 2.03
N LEU A 304 -9.09 3.54 2.32
CA LEU A 304 -10.52 3.34 2.62
C LEU A 304 -10.69 2.88 4.06
N GLN A 305 -11.66 3.47 4.75
CA GLN A 305 -12.14 3.00 6.04
C GLN A 305 -13.65 3.16 6.12
N GLY A 306 -14.37 2.05 6.18
CA GLY A 306 -15.83 2.06 6.12
C GLY A 306 -16.33 2.73 4.83
N GLN A 307 -17.16 3.75 4.95
CA GLN A 307 -17.69 4.55 3.84
C GLN A 307 -16.88 5.83 3.58
N THR A 308 -15.66 5.92 4.11
CA THR A 308 -14.82 7.10 3.98
C THR A 308 -13.56 6.78 3.18
N ALA A 309 -13.34 7.50 2.08
CA ALA A 309 -12.10 7.53 1.32
C ALA A 309 -11.24 8.71 1.80
N LEU A 310 -9.99 8.45 2.18
CA LEU A 310 -9.03 9.48 2.57
C LEU A 310 -7.96 9.64 1.49
N PHE A 311 -7.71 10.90 1.13
CA PHE A 311 -6.68 11.31 0.18
C PHE A 311 -5.67 12.20 0.89
N ALA A 312 -4.40 11.83 0.82
CA ALA A 312 -3.29 12.64 1.32
C ALA A 312 -2.59 13.33 0.14
N THR A 313 -2.35 14.63 0.27
CA THR A 313 -1.67 15.43 -0.74
C THR A 313 -0.18 15.57 -0.45
N LYS A 314 0.61 15.89 -1.46
CA LYS A 314 2.05 16.14 -1.35
C LYS A 314 2.36 17.27 -0.37
N SER A 315 1.49 18.27 -0.26
CA SER A 315 1.61 19.38 0.70
C SER A 315 1.22 18.99 2.14
N GLY A 316 0.82 17.75 2.38
CA GLY A 316 0.43 17.25 3.70
C GLY A 316 -1.04 17.49 4.06
N GLY A 317 -1.87 17.93 3.11
CA GLY A 317 -3.32 18.02 3.27
C GLY A 317 -3.96 16.62 3.38
N LEU A 318 -5.04 16.51 4.14
CA LEU A 318 -5.85 15.31 4.30
C LEU A 318 -7.30 15.63 3.93
N PHE A 319 -7.84 14.93 2.95
CA PHE A 319 -9.19 15.16 2.43
C PHE A 319 -9.99 13.88 2.48
N ALA A 320 -11.11 13.91 3.21
CA ALA A 320 -12.01 12.78 3.34
C ALA A 320 -13.25 12.97 2.44
N ILE A 321 -13.57 11.95 1.68
CA ILE A 321 -14.78 11.88 0.85
C ILE A 321 -15.62 10.72 1.36
N LYS A 322 -16.83 11.03 1.77
CA LYS A 322 -17.83 9.99 2.10
C LYS A 322 -18.62 9.62 0.84
N VAL A 323 -18.81 8.34 0.67
CA VAL A 323 -19.64 7.79 -0.42
C VAL A 323 -20.86 7.17 0.22
N ASP A 324 -22.02 7.70 -0.13
CA ASP A 324 -23.33 7.23 0.35
C ASP A 324 -23.76 5.94 -0.37
#